data_66337de732a06133da85f05a3a2dc8f7
#
_entry.id   66337de732a06133da85f05a3a2dc8f7
#
_cell.length_a   1.000
_cell.length_b   1.000
_cell.length_c   1.000
_cell.angle_alpha   90.00
_cell.angle_beta   90.00
_cell.angle_gamma   90.00
#
_symmetry.space_group_name_H-M   'P 1'
#
loop_
_entity.id
_entity.type
_entity.pdbx_description
1 polymer ?
#
loop_
_entity_poly.entity_id
_entity_poly.type
_entity_poly.pdbx_seq_one_letter_code
_entity_poly.pdbx_strand_id
1 'polypeptide(L)'
;MANVLVFIDNPGQALKKSSLELLTIARSLGETAVAVNGELSDDAAGTLGAYGAASIFRPAAADLDDYLVAPKAAFLAAVADKSGATTVLLENSPEGKEIAARLGIRLSAGVITDVIAVDADGTAHKSVLAGSYTTTAKATTPVTVLSVKANSVDPEPAAAPVTPETVTVDAPADATAAAARITSREQKVASGRPDLTDARIVVAGGRGLDGDFGPVEELADALGAAVGASRAATDAGWISHDAQVGQTGKTVSPQLYISAGISGAIQQKAGMQTAKVIVAVNKDAESPVFEIADFGIVGDLFQVLPQATEEIKKRKG
;
A
#
# COMPACT_ATOMS: atom_id res chain seq x y z
N MET A 1 14.81 7.64 -23.06
CA MET A 1 14.39 7.47 -21.66
C MET A 1 13.32 6.40 -21.66
N ALA A 2 13.19 5.61 -20.62
CA ALA A 2 12.14 4.61 -20.53
C ALA A 2 10.78 5.30 -20.41
N ASN A 3 9.73 4.73 -21.01
CA ASN A 3 8.36 5.18 -20.79
C ASN A 3 7.81 4.38 -19.61
N VAL A 4 7.38 5.07 -18.57
CA VAL A 4 6.90 4.46 -17.33
C VAL A 4 5.41 4.71 -17.19
N LEU A 5 4.63 3.65 -17.04
CA LEU A 5 3.19 3.69 -16.81
C LEU A 5 2.89 3.41 -15.34
N VAL A 6 2.22 4.33 -14.67
CA VAL A 6 1.70 4.14 -13.31
C VAL A 6 0.21 3.83 -13.39
N PHE A 7 -0.25 2.80 -12.71
CA PHE A 7 -1.68 2.51 -12.58
C PHE A 7 -2.25 3.04 -11.28
N ILE A 8 -3.32 3.81 -11.38
CA ILE A 8 -4.08 4.34 -10.23
C ILE A 8 -5.54 3.88 -10.37
N ASP A 9 -5.97 3.03 -9.45
CA ASP A 9 -7.31 2.50 -9.41
C ASP A 9 -8.16 3.27 -8.40
N ASN A 10 -9.29 3.81 -8.86
CA ASN A 10 -10.25 4.55 -8.03
C ASN A 10 -9.60 5.66 -7.19
N PRO A 11 -9.04 6.70 -7.81
CA PRO A 11 -8.35 7.79 -7.12
C PRO A 11 -9.26 8.56 -6.15
N GLY A 12 -10.58 8.57 -6.37
CA GLY A 12 -11.51 9.32 -5.56
C GLY A 12 -11.35 10.84 -5.70
N GLN A 13 -11.64 11.57 -4.61
CA GLN A 13 -11.52 13.04 -4.55
C GLN A 13 -10.05 13.50 -4.48
N ALA A 14 -9.18 12.71 -3.86
CA ALA A 14 -7.77 12.99 -3.71
C ALA A 14 -6.93 11.73 -3.88
N LEU A 15 -5.74 11.89 -4.45
CA LEU A 15 -4.81 10.76 -4.64
C LEU A 15 -4.32 10.23 -3.28
N LYS A 16 -4.21 8.92 -3.19
CA LYS A 16 -3.59 8.26 -2.04
C LYS A 16 -2.09 8.58 -2.00
N LYS A 17 -1.50 8.53 -0.81
CA LYS A 17 -0.05 8.68 -0.63
C LYS A 17 0.73 7.66 -1.46
N SER A 18 0.28 6.39 -1.50
CA SER A 18 0.87 5.31 -2.30
C SER A 18 0.94 5.64 -3.79
N SER A 19 -0.10 6.27 -4.35
CA SER A 19 -0.09 6.73 -5.75
C SER A 19 0.97 7.81 -5.99
N LEU A 20 1.16 8.74 -5.05
CA LEU A 20 2.19 9.78 -5.13
C LEU A 20 3.60 9.20 -5.02
N GLU A 21 3.78 8.16 -4.21
CA GLU A 21 5.02 7.40 -4.11
C GLU A 21 5.37 6.72 -5.44
N LEU A 22 4.40 6.08 -6.09
CA LEU A 22 4.58 5.47 -7.41
C LEU A 22 5.01 6.49 -8.47
N LEU A 23 4.41 7.69 -8.47
CA LEU A 23 4.77 8.77 -9.39
C LEU A 23 6.20 9.27 -9.13
N THR A 24 6.59 9.36 -7.86
CA THR A 24 7.97 9.73 -7.47
C THR A 24 8.99 8.73 -8.00
N ILE A 25 8.71 7.42 -7.86
CA ILE A 25 9.56 6.36 -8.42
C ILE A 25 9.55 6.40 -9.95
N ALA A 26 8.38 6.53 -10.58
CA ALA A 26 8.24 6.55 -12.03
C ALA A 26 9.13 7.63 -12.68
N ARG A 27 9.12 8.81 -12.10
CA ARG A 27 9.89 9.96 -12.58
C ARG A 27 11.41 9.74 -12.52
N SER A 28 11.89 8.94 -11.56
CA SER A 28 13.33 8.57 -11.51
C SER A 28 13.73 7.57 -12.58
N LEU A 29 12.76 6.84 -13.14
CA LEU A 29 12.99 5.83 -14.17
C LEU A 29 12.84 6.38 -15.59
N GLY A 30 11.98 7.39 -15.80
CA GLY A 30 11.77 7.92 -17.14
C GLY A 30 10.58 8.86 -17.28
N GLU A 31 10.09 9.01 -18.51
CA GLU A 31 8.89 9.78 -18.79
C GLU A 31 7.65 9.06 -18.22
N THR A 32 6.86 9.80 -17.43
CA THR A 32 5.77 9.22 -16.65
C THR A 32 4.42 9.44 -17.34
N ALA A 33 3.71 8.35 -17.59
CA ALA A 33 2.30 8.32 -17.96
C ALA A 33 1.49 7.63 -16.85
N VAL A 34 0.20 7.96 -16.75
CA VAL A 34 -0.69 7.36 -15.75
C VAL A 34 -1.89 6.73 -16.44
N ALA A 35 -2.22 5.49 -16.07
CA ALA A 35 -3.50 4.88 -16.39
C ALA A 35 -4.42 5.02 -15.17
N VAL A 36 -5.58 5.63 -15.34
CA VAL A 36 -6.56 5.86 -14.29
C VAL A 36 -7.83 5.09 -14.61
N ASN A 37 -8.27 4.26 -13.68
CA ASN A 37 -9.60 3.67 -13.69
C ASN A 37 -10.45 4.33 -12.59
N GLY A 38 -11.73 4.59 -12.88
CA GLY A 38 -12.64 5.28 -11.97
C GLY A 38 -12.72 6.81 -12.21
N GLU A 39 -13.41 7.50 -11.31
CA GLU A 39 -13.56 8.95 -11.39
C GLU A 39 -12.25 9.67 -11.01
N LEU A 40 -11.95 10.73 -11.74
CA LEU A 40 -10.78 11.58 -11.50
C LEU A 40 -11.25 13.03 -11.43
N SER A 41 -11.09 13.66 -10.28
CA SER A 41 -11.40 15.09 -10.11
C SER A 41 -10.34 15.97 -10.79
N ASP A 42 -10.67 17.22 -11.07
CA ASP A 42 -9.73 18.19 -11.65
C ASP A 42 -8.53 18.43 -10.71
N ASP A 43 -8.77 18.46 -9.41
CA ASP A 43 -7.72 18.60 -8.39
C ASP A 43 -6.77 17.39 -8.39
N ALA A 44 -7.32 16.18 -8.51
CA ALA A 44 -6.50 14.97 -8.62
C ALA A 44 -5.71 14.95 -9.94
N ALA A 45 -6.30 15.36 -11.04
CA ALA A 45 -5.60 15.50 -12.33
C ALA A 45 -4.48 16.56 -12.26
N GLY A 46 -4.73 17.69 -11.63
CA GLY A 46 -3.72 18.70 -11.35
C GLY A 46 -2.56 18.17 -10.51
N THR A 47 -2.88 17.35 -9.51
CA THR A 47 -1.88 16.69 -8.66
C THR A 47 -1.03 15.70 -9.45
N LEU A 48 -1.62 14.92 -10.38
CA LEU A 48 -0.85 14.04 -11.28
C LEU A 48 0.19 14.85 -12.08
N GLY A 49 -0.22 15.99 -12.63
CA GLY A 49 0.68 16.90 -13.34
C GLY A 49 1.76 17.51 -12.45
N ALA A 50 1.43 17.86 -11.20
CA ALA A 50 2.40 18.36 -10.22
C ALA A 50 3.46 17.30 -9.87
N TYR A 51 3.11 16.01 -9.98
CA TYR A 51 4.03 14.89 -9.82
C TYR A 51 4.67 14.41 -11.12
N GLY A 52 4.52 15.16 -12.23
CA GLY A 52 5.24 14.96 -13.48
C GLY A 52 4.60 13.96 -14.47
N ALA A 53 3.34 13.62 -14.30
CA ALA A 53 2.61 12.83 -15.28
C ALA A 53 2.34 13.65 -16.56
N ALA A 54 2.91 13.24 -17.68
CA ALA A 54 2.74 13.92 -18.97
C ALA A 54 1.44 13.55 -19.66
N SER A 55 0.92 12.33 -19.41
CA SER A 55 -0.31 11.83 -20.02
C SER A 55 -1.15 11.04 -19.02
N ILE A 56 -2.47 11.17 -19.14
CA ILE A 56 -3.46 10.42 -18.36
C ILE A 56 -4.28 9.58 -19.34
N PHE A 57 -4.19 8.27 -19.24
CA PHE A 57 -4.98 7.33 -20.01
C PHE A 57 -6.20 6.89 -19.23
N ARG A 58 -7.38 6.97 -19.84
CA ARG A 58 -8.64 6.57 -19.24
C ARG A 58 -9.37 5.54 -20.10
N PRO A 59 -10.10 4.58 -19.51
CA PRO A 59 -10.91 3.67 -20.29
C PRO A 59 -12.05 4.43 -20.97
N ALA A 60 -12.37 4.05 -22.20
CA ALA A 60 -13.50 4.61 -22.95
C ALA A 60 -14.85 4.20 -22.34
N ALA A 61 -14.93 2.98 -21.80
CA ALA A 61 -16.11 2.46 -21.12
C ALA A 61 -15.92 2.59 -19.59
N ALA A 62 -16.99 3.00 -18.89
CA ALA A 62 -16.98 3.19 -17.44
C ALA A 62 -17.22 1.90 -16.63
N ASP A 63 -17.38 0.75 -17.29
CA ASP A 63 -17.86 -0.50 -16.70
C ASP A 63 -16.75 -1.42 -16.15
N LEU A 64 -15.47 -1.00 -16.21
CA LEU A 64 -14.37 -1.81 -15.67
C LEU A 64 -14.53 -2.04 -14.16
N ASP A 65 -15.16 -1.12 -13.46
CA ASP A 65 -15.44 -1.22 -12.02
C ASP A 65 -16.54 -2.23 -11.66
N ASP A 66 -17.33 -2.66 -12.64
CA ASP A 66 -18.34 -3.72 -12.44
C ASP A 66 -17.71 -5.11 -12.30
N TYR A 67 -16.41 -5.22 -12.58
CA TYR A 67 -15.70 -6.50 -12.62
C TYR A 67 -14.50 -6.49 -11.67
N LEU A 68 -14.01 -7.70 -11.37
CA LEU A 68 -12.71 -7.86 -10.71
C LEU A 68 -11.57 -7.49 -11.68
N VAL A 69 -10.37 -7.86 -11.37
CA VAL A 69 -9.11 -7.36 -11.96
C VAL A 69 -8.90 -7.65 -13.46
N ALA A 70 -9.58 -8.64 -14.05
CA ALA A 70 -9.28 -9.08 -15.42
C ALA A 70 -9.46 -7.98 -16.50
N PRO A 71 -10.55 -7.18 -16.50
CA PRO A 71 -10.70 -6.07 -17.43
C PRO A 71 -9.70 -4.94 -17.20
N LYS A 72 -9.35 -4.67 -15.93
CA LYS A 72 -8.32 -3.68 -15.59
C LYS A 72 -6.96 -4.07 -16.16
N ALA A 73 -6.57 -5.35 -16.07
CA ALA A 73 -5.34 -5.85 -16.67
C ALA A 73 -5.37 -5.78 -18.21
N ALA A 74 -6.53 -6.01 -18.84
CA ALA A 74 -6.68 -5.87 -20.28
C ALA A 74 -6.57 -4.42 -20.75
N PHE A 75 -7.22 -3.49 -20.03
CA PHE A 75 -7.08 -2.06 -20.25
C PHE A 75 -5.63 -1.59 -20.12
N LEU A 76 -4.94 -2.01 -19.05
CA LEU A 76 -3.54 -1.66 -18.84
C LEU A 76 -2.62 -2.18 -19.94
N ALA A 77 -2.86 -3.38 -20.46
CA ALA A 77 -2.12 -3.90 -21.60
C ALA A 77 -2.29 -3.00 -22.84
N ALA A 78 -3.51 -2.61 -23.16
CA ALA A 78 -3.79 -1.69 -24.26
C ALA A 78 -3.14 -0.30 -24.07
N VAL A 79 -3.13 0.21 -22.83
CA VAL A 79 -2.44 1.46 -22.50
C VAL A 79 -0.93 1.31 -22.64
N ALA A 80 -0.34 0.21 -22.15
CA ALA A 80 1.10 -0.04 -22.26
C ALA A 80 1.56 -0.09 -23.71
N ASP A 81 0.79 -0.78 -24.58
CA ASP A 81 1.07 -0.84 -26.02
C ASP A 81 0.95 0.55 -26.66
N LYS A 82 -0.11 1.32 -26.33
CA LYS A 82 -0.34 2.65 -26.90
C LYS A 82 0.69 3.68 -26.44
N SER A 83 1.13 3.65 -25.20
CA SER A 83 2.11 4.56 -24.62
C SER A 83 3.55 4.15 -24.90
N GLY A 84 3.78 2.91 -25.38
CA GLY A 84 5.10 2.33 -25.52
C GLY A 84 5.83 2.14 -24.17
N ALA A 85 5.05 1.90 -23.10
CA ALA A 85 5.61 1.73 -21.77
C ALA A 85 6.49 0.48 -21.66
N THR A 86 7.71 0.65 -21.15
CA THR A 86 8.65 -0.44 -20.87
C THR A 86 8.67 -0.82 -19.39
N THR A 87 8.09 0.03 -18.53
CA THR A 87 7.92 -0.26 -17.09
C THR A 87 6.51 0.09 -16.67
N VAL A 88 5.86 -0.81 -15.93
CA VAL A 88 4.53 -0.58 -15.35
C VAL A 88 4.63 -0.69 -13.84
N LEU A 89 4.18 0.34 -13.13
CA LEU A 89 4.17 0.39 -11.66
C LEU A 89 2.75 0.28 -11.14
N LEU A 90 2.56 -0.57 -10.13
CA LEU A 90 1.29 -0.87 -9.47
C LEU A 90 1.45 -0.81 -7.95
N GLU A 91 0.38 -0.51 -7.22
CA GLU A 91 0.35 -0.70 -5.78
C GLU A 91 0.50 -2.19 -5.41
N ASN A 92 1.22 -2.49 -4.34
CA ASN A 92 1.43 -3.85 -3.85
C ASN A 92 0.24 -4.34 -2.98
N SER A 93 -0.97 -4.16 -3.48
CA SER A 93 -2.20 -4.71 -2.91
C SER A 93 -2.47 -6.12 -3.45
N PRO A 94 -3.38 -6.90 -2.85
CA PRO A 94 -3.82 -8.18 -3.42
C PRO A 94 -4.31 -8.04 -4.87
N GLU A 95 -5.12 -7.02 -5.16
CA GLU A 95 -5.59 -6.71 -6.52
C GLU A 95 -4.44 -6.30 -7.45
N GLY A 96 -3.55 -5.42 -6.98
CA GLY A 96 -2.39 -4.97 -7.74
C GLY A 96 -1.46 -6.12 -8.13
N LYS A 97 -1.25 -7.09 -7.25
CA LYS A 97 -0.45 -8.31 -7.55
C LYS A 97 -1.15 -9.20 -8.57
N GLU A 98 -2.46 -9.38 -8.48
CA GLU A 98 -3.21 -10.15 -9.48
C GLU A 98 -3.21 -9.44 -10.84
N ILE A 99 -3.39 -8.12 -10.87
CA ILE A 99 -3.26 -7.32 -12.09
C ILE A 99 -1.85 -7.48 -12.68
N ALA A 100 -0.80 -7.37 -11.86
CA ALA A 100 0.58 -7.53 -12.29
C ALA A 100 0.84 -8.88 -12.94
N ALA A 101 0.34 -9.97 -12.34
CA ALA A 101 0.48 -11.33 -12.89
C ALA A 101 -0.22 -11.47 -14.24
N ARG A 102 -1.46 -10.99 -14.36
CA ARG A 102 -2.25 -11.04 -15.61
C ARG A 102 -1.62 -10.18 -16.71
N LEU A 103 -1.12 -9.00 -16.32
CA LEU A 103 -0.44 -8.08 -17.24
C LEU A 103 0.88 -8.68 -17.74
N GLY A 104 1.64 -9.35 -16.85
CA GLY A 104 2.85 -10.08 -17.19
C GLY A 104 2.63 -11.10 -18.32
N ILE A 105 1.54 -11.86 -18.25
CA ILE A 105 1.17 -12.80 -19.31
C ILE A 105 0.80 -12.07 -20.61
N ARG A 106 -0.05 -11.02 -20.52
CA ARG A 106 -0.52 -10.29 -21.71
C ARG A 106 0.61 -9.58 -22.48
N LEU A 107 1.58 -9.04 -21.76
CA LEU A 107 2.70 -8.29 -22.32
C LEU A 107 3.98 -9.13 -22.50
N SER A 108 3.96 -10.42 -22.14
CA SER A 108 5.17 -11.24 -22.03
C SER A 108 6.25 -10.55 -21.18
N ALA A 109 5.84 -9.91 -20.10
CA ALA A 109 6.66 -9.08 -19.24
C ALA A 109 7.22 -9.83 -18.03
N GLY A 110 8.38 -9.41 -17.54
CA GLY A 110 8.88 -9.83 -16.23
C GLY A 110 8.10 -9.17 -15.12
N VAL A 111 7.66 -9.93 -14.12
CA VAL A 111 6.89 -9.42 -12.99
C VAL A 111 7.69 -9.54 -11.71
N ILE A 112 7.84 -8.44 -10.97
CA ILE A 112 8.50 -8.40 -9.66
C ILE A 112 7.53 -7.77 -8.67
N THR A 113 7.13 -8.52 -7.66
CA THR A 113 6.21 -8.05 -6.60
C THR A 113 6.96 -7.75 -5.31
N ASP A 114 6.28 -7.07 -4.38
CA ASP A 114 6.80 -6.72 -3.05
C ASP A 114 8.07 -5.85 -3.10
N VAL A 115 8.13 -4.97 -4.09
CA VAL A 115 9.24 -4.05 -4.30
C VAL A 115 9.22 -2.95 -3.22
N ILE A 116 10.39 -2.60 -2.69
CA ILE A 116 10.57 -1.53 -1.70
C ILE A 116 11.41 -0.35 -2.22
N ALA A 117 12.16 -0.55 -3.31
CA ALA A 117 12.89 0.50 -4.00
C ALA A 117 13.19 0.05 -5.43
N VAL A 118 13.41 1.01 -6.32
CA VAL A 118 13.83 0.76 -7.71
C VAL A 118 14.95 1.72 -8.08
N ASP A 119 16.07 1.18 -8.53
CA ASP A 119 17.20 1.98 -9.02
C ASP A 119 16.91 2.54 -10.42
N ALA A 120 17.60 3.59 -10.81
CA ALA A 120 17.43 4.23 -12.12
C ALA A 120 17.67 3.29 -13.32
N ASP A 121 18.38 2.19 -13.14
CA ASP A 121 18.60 1.16 -14.15
C ASP A 121 17.49 0.08 -14.20
N GLY A 122 16.44 0.22 -13.36
CA GLY A 122 15.31 -0.71 -13.25
C GLY A 122 15.56 -1.90 -12.32
N THR A 123 16.65 -1.93 -11.55
CA THR A 123 16.88 -2.97 -10.53
C THR A 123 15.94 -2.75 -9.36
N ALA A 124 15.13 -3.74 -9.06
CA ALA A 124 14.17 -3.71 -7.95
C ALA A 124 14.77 -4.33 -6.68
N HIS A 125 14.57 -3.67 -5.55
CA HIS A 125 14.95 -4.13 -4.23
C HIS A 125 13.74 -4.72 -3.50
N LYS A 126 13.95 -5.81 -2.78
CA LYS A 126 12.90 -6.50 -2.02
C LYS A 126 13.40 -6.84 -0.61
N SER A 127 12.48 -6.74 0.34
CA SER A 127 12.64 -7.35 1.66
C SER A 127 11.83 -8.64 1.71
N VAL A 128 12.48 -9.78 1.98
CA VAL A 128 11.88 -11.12 1.89
C VAL A 128 12.05 -11.90 3.18
N LEU A 129 11.33 -13.01 3.32
CA LEU A 129 11.30 -13.86 4.51
C LEU A 129 11.07 -13.04 5.79
N ALA A 130 9.96 -12.30 5.80
CA ALA A 130 9.56 -11.43 6.93
C ALA A 130 10.66 -10.42 7.32
N GLY A 131 11.37 -9.83 6.34
CA GLY A 131 12.39 -8.82 6.59
C GLY A 131 13.78 -9.36 6.92
N SER A 132 13.95 -10.69 6.99
CA SER A 132 15.24 -11.28 7.35
C SER A 132 16.32 -11.13 6.28
N TYR A 133 15.92 -10.93 5.02
CA TYR A 133 16.85 -10.76 3.90
C TYR A 133 16.41 -9.63 2.99
N THR A 134 17.39 -8.97 2.39
CA THR A 134 17.20 -8.09 1.24
C THR A 134 17.71 -8.77 0.00
N THR A 135 16.99 -8.64 -1.10
CA THR A 135 17.40 -9.15 -2.40
C THR A 135 17.18 -8.10 -3.48
N THR A 136 17.91 -8.22 -4.57
CA THR A 136 17.70 -7.44 -5.78
C THR A 136 17.27 -8.35 -6.92
N ALA A 137 16.43 -7.82 -7.81
CA ALA A 137 15.99 -8.53 -9.00
C ALA A 137 15.83 -7.55 -10.15
N LYS A 138 16.13 -8.00 -11.37
CA LYS A 138 15.93 -7.22 -12.60
C LYS A 138 15.31 -8.12 -13.66
N ALA A 139 14.25 -7.64 -14.31
CA ALA A 139 13.65 -8.36 -15.43
C ALA A 139 14.58 -8.29 -16.65
N THR A 140 14.64 -9.38 -17.40
CA THR A 140 15.39 -9.45 -18.67
C THR A 140 14.49 -9.32 -19.89
N THR A 141 13.19 -9.17 -19.68
CA THR A 141 12.16 -8.95 -20.70
C THR A 141 12.11 -7.49 -21.13
N PRO A 142 11.63 -7.18 -22.37
CA PRO A 142 11.49 -5.80 -22.83
C PRO A 142 10.58 -4.93 -21.97
N VAL A 143 9.56 -5.54 -21.35
CA VAL A 143 8.63 -4.86 -20.43
C VAL A 143 8.78 -5.46 -19.04
N THR A 144 8.74 -4.60 -18.02
CA THR A 144 8.79 -4.97 -16.61
C THR A 144 7.54 -4.46 -15.90
N VAL A 145 6.94 -5.31 -15.08
CA VAL A 145 5.80 -4.95 -14.22
C VAL A 145 6.23 -5.06 -12.76
N LEU A 146 6.11 -3.97 -12.01
CA LEU A 146 6.52 -3.91 -10.61
C LEU A 146 5.34 -3.57 -9.72
N SER A 147 5.10 -4.36 -8.66
CA SER A 147 4.20 -3.92 -7.60
C SER A 147 4.99 -3.45 -6.38
N VAL A 148 4.77 -2.18 -5.98
CA VAL A 148 5.56 -1.46 -4.99
C VAL A 148 4.78 -1.33 -3.69
N LYS A 149 5.42 -1.64 -2.57
CA LYS A 149 4.83 -1.50 -1.23
C LYS A 149 4.64 -0.02 -0.89
N ALA A 150 3.54 0.29 -0.22
CA ALA A 150 3.32 1.61 0.36
C ALA A 150 4.42 1.95 1.38
N ASN A 151 4.65 3.25 1.57
CA ASN A 151 5.70 3.81 2.44
C ASN A 151 7.14 3.43 2.03
N SER A 152 7.36 3.09 0.76
CA SER A 152 8.68 2.76 0.20
C SER A 152 9.54 4.00 -0.04
N VAL A 153 8.93 5.12 -0.42
CA VAL A 153 9.59 6.42 -0.64
C VAL A 153 8.73 7.54 -0.06
N ASP A 154 9.34 8.67 0.25
CA ASP A 154 8.58 9.87 0.56
C ASP A 154 8.13 10.54 -0.75
N PRO A 155 6.84 10.89 -0.89
CA PRO A 155 6.33 11.54 -2.09
C PRO A 155 6.97 12.92 -2.31
N GLU A 156 7.51 13.13 -3.51
CA GLU A 156 8.13 14.39 -3.91
C GLU A 156 7.49 14.92 -5.20
N PRO A 157 6.95 16.14 -5.23
CA PRO A 157 6.49 16.77 -6.46
C PRO A 157 7.61 16.93 -7.48
N ALA A 158 7.27 17.03 -8.75
CA ALA A 158 8.23 17.33 -9.81
C ALA A 158 8.78 18.75 -9.67
N ALA A 159 10.06 18.95 -10.02
CA ALA A 159 10.67 20.28 -10.02
C ALA A 159 9.95 21.27 -10.96
N ALA A 160 9.35 20.76 -12.04
CA ALA A 160 8.51 21.53 -12.97
C ALA A 160 7.19 20.77 -13.17
N PRO A 161 6.07 21.31 -12.69
CA PRO A 161 4.75 20.76 -12.99
C PRO A 161 4.44 20.76 -14.47
N VAL A 162 3.69 19.76 -14.93
CA VAL A 162 3.19 19.67 -16.31
C VAL A 162 1.66 19.63 -16.30
N THR A 163 1.05 19.98 -17.43
CA THR A 163 -0.39 19.79 -17.62
C THR A 163 -0.58 18.49 -18.41
N PRO A 164 -1.16 17.43 -17.80
CA PRO A 164 -1.30 16.16 -18.47
C PRO A 164 -2.26 16.22 -19.65
N GLU A 165 -1.91 15.56 -20.75
CA GLU A 165 -2.86 15.27 -21.82
C GLU A 165 -3.75 14.07 -21.44
N THR A 166 -5.07 14.19 -21.58
CA THR A 166 -5.98 13.07 -21.33
C THR A 166 -6.27 12.31 -22.62
N VAL A 167 -6.02 11.02 -22.61
CA VAL A 167 -6.18 10.11 -23.75
C VAL A 167 -7.14 8.99 -23.37
N THR A 168 -8.17 8.80 -24.20
CA THR A 168 -9.12 7.69 -24.03
C THR A 168 -8.58 6.44 -24.74
N VAL A 169 -8.73 5.28 -24.09
CA VAL A 169 -8.31 3.97 -24.61
C VAL A 169 -9.43 2.96 -24.48
N ASP A 170 -9.75 2.28 -25.55
CA ASP A 170 -10.69 1.17 -25.54
C ASP A 170 -10.03 -0.06 -24.88
N ALA A 171 -10.71 -0.66 -23.91
CA ALA A 171 -10.32 -2.00 -23.47
C ALA A 171 -10.68 -3.02 -24.58
N PRO A 172 -9.92 -4.11 -24.71
CA PRO A 172 -10.24 -5.17 -25.67
C PRO A 172 -11.70 -5.67 -25.48
N ALA A 173 -12.41 -5.91 -26.57
CA ALA A 173 -13.83 -6.30 -26.54
C ALA A 173 -14.12 -7.58 -25.73
N ASP A 174 -13.15 -8.47 -25.61
CA ASP A 174 -13.22 -9.71 -24.83
C ASP A 174 -12.82 -9.53 -23.35
N ALA A 175 -12.43 -8.33 -22.93
CA ALA A 175 -11.93 -8.06 -21.59
C ALA A 175 -12.90 -8.48 -20.48
N THR A 176 -14.22 -8.33 -20.72
CA THR A 176 -15.27 -8.66 -19.76
C THR A 176 -15.94 -10.03 -20.01
N ALA A 177 -15.69 -10.68 -21.15
CA ALA A 177 -16.43 -11.86 -21.59
C ALA A 177 -16.34 -13.07 -20.62
N ALA A 178 -15.21 -13.22 -19.89
CA ALA A 178 -15.02 -14.28 -18.90
C ALA A 178 -14.63 -13.70 -17.54
N ALA A 179 -14.90 -12.42 -17.28
CA ALA A 179 -14.53 -11.75 -16.04
C ALA A 179 -15.58 -11.99 -14.95
N ALA A 180 -15.11 -12.14 -13.70
CA ALA A 180 -16.00 -12.21 -12.56
C ALA A 180 -16.62 -10.82 -12.32
N ARG A 181 -17.96 -10.77 -12.32
CA ARG A 181 -18.72 -9.55 -12.10
C ARG A 181 -19.00 -9.35 -10.62
N ILE A 182 -18.87 -8.12 -10.14
CA ILE A 182 -19.21 -7.71 -8.78
C ILE A 182 -20.72 -7.61 -8.68
N THR A 183 -21.34 -8.38 -7.78
CA THR A 183 -22.80 -8.39 -7.60
C THR A 183 -23.28 -7.41 -6.54
N SER A 184 -22.43 -7.07 -5.58
CA SER A 184 -22.72 -6.08 -4.53
C SER A 184 -21.44 -5.48 -3.98
N ARG A 185 -21.53 -4.24 -3.51
CA ARG A 185 -20.47 -3.55 -2.75
C ARG A 185 -21.08 -2.97 -1.49
N GLU A 186 -20.48 -3.27 -0.37
CA GLU A 186 -20.81 -2.64 0.90
C GLU A 186 -19.73 -1.63 1.25
N GLN A 187 -20.14 -0.38 1.41
CA GLN A 187 -19.23 0.68 1.79
C GLN A 187 -18.96 0.61 3.29
N LYS A 188 -17.71 0.48 3.69
CA LYS A 188 -17.36 0.54 5.11
C LYS A 188 -17.65 1.92 5.66
N VAL A 189 -18.18 1.97 6.87
CA VAL A 189 -18.33 3.22 7.61
C VAL A 189 -16.93 3.76 7.91
N ALA A 190 -16.65 4.99 7.49
CA ALA A 190 -15.38 5.63 7.77
C ALA A 190 -15.18 5.79 9.28
N SER A 191 -14.11 5.22 9.81
CA SER A 191 -13.76 5.34 11.24
C SER A 191 -13.15 6.68 11.61
N GLY A 192 -12.87 7.55 10.63
CA GLY A 192 -12.09 8.77 10.81
C GLY A 192 -10.58 8.53 10.91
N ARG A 193 -10.13 7.28 10.98
CA ARG A 193 -8.72 6.87 10.98
C ARG A 193 -8.25 6.51 9.57
N PRO A 194 -6.94 6.66 9.25
CA PRO A 194 -6.39 6.25 7.97
C PRO A 194 -6.56 4.73 7.74
N ASP A 195 -6.57 4.32 6.47
CA ASP A 195 -6.55 2.87 6.15
C ASP A 195 -5.25 2.25 6.66
N LEU A 196 -5.35 1.03 7.17
CA LEU A 196 -4.25 0.31 7.82
C LEU A 196 -3.05 0.12 6.86
N THR A 197 -3.29 -0.08 5.58
CA THR A 197 -2.23 -0.30 4.58
C THR A 197 -1.50 0.98 4.16
N ASP A 198 -2.18 2.13 4.24
CA ASP A 198 -1.64 3.43 3.81
C ASP A 198 -1.13 4.28 4.99
N ALA A 199 -1.45 3.87 6.23
CA ALA A 199 -1.13 4.60 7.42
C ALA A 199 0.38 4.79 7.63
N ARG A 200 0.79 6.00 7.97
CA ARG A 200 2.19 6.28 8.38
C ARG A 200 2.50 5.76 9.78
N ILE A 201 1.50 5.69 10.63
CA ILE A 201 1.60 5.20 12.01
C ILE A 201 0.52 4.13 12.22
N VAL A 202 0.91 3.01 12.81
CA VAL A 202 0.00 1.94 13.20
C VAL A 202 0.18 1.65 14.68
N VAL A 203 -0.93 1.62 15.43
CA VAL A 203 -0.96 1.13 16.80
C VAL A 203 -1.74 -0.19 16.81
N ALA A 204 -1.07 -1.28 17.15
CA ALA A 204 -1.64 -2.62 17.07
C ALA A 204 -1.76 -3.28 18.44
N GLY A 205 -2.91 -3.90 18.68
CA GLY A 205 -3.22 -4.58 19.91
C GLY A 205 -3.26 -6.11 19.79
N GLY A 206 -2.86 -6.80 20.84
CA GLY A 206 -2.87 -8.26 20.90
C GLY A 206 -3.66 -8.83 22.09
N ARG A 207 -3.40 -10.11 22.39
CA ARG A 207 -4.03 -10.81 23.51
C ARG A 207 -3.85 -10.12 24.87
N GLY A 208 -2.75 -9.35 25.01
CA GLY A 208 -2.48 -8.62 26.25
C GLY A 208 -3.52 -7.54 26.58
N LEU A 209 -4.41 -7.18 25.65
CA LEU A 209 -5.52 -6.25 25.86
C LEU A 209 -6.75 -6.89 26.51
N ASP A 210 -6.83 -8.22 26.52
CA ASP A 210 -7.94 -8.98 27.09
C ASP A 210 -9.33 -8.48 26.65
N GLY A 211 -9.42 -8.02 25.39
CA GLY A 211 -10.63 -7.49 24.77
C GLY A 211 -10.83 -5.98 24.85
N ASP A 212 -10.10 -5.28 25.69
CA ASP A 212 -10.19 -3.81 25.82
C ASP A 212 -9.22 -3.09 24.86
N PHE A 213 -9.71 -2.71 23.69
CA PHE A 213 -8.97 -1.94 22.71
C PHE A 213 -8.92 -0.43 22.99
N GLY A 214 -9.62 0.07 24.02
CA GLY A 214 -9.69 1.50 24.37
C GLY A 214 -8.32 2.17 24.42
N PRO A 215 -7.33 1.68 25.15
CA PRO A 215 -6.00 2.32 25.23
C PRO A 215 -5.26 2.37 23.88
N VAL A 216 -5.45 1.38 23.02
CA VAL A 216 -4.87 1.35 21.66
C VAL A 216 -5.54 2.38 20.77
N GLU A 217 -6.85 2.47 20.84
CA GLU A 217 -7.65 3.42 20.05
C GLU A 217 -7.37 4.86 20.44
N GLU A 218 -7.29 5.16 21.74
CA GLU A 218 -6.97 6.49 22.24
C GLU A 218 -5.57 6.95 21.83
N LEU A 219 -4.59 6.05 21.87
CA LEU A 219 -3.23 6.33 21.42
C LEU A 219 -3.20 6.54 19.90
N ALA A 220 -3.94 5.72 19.14
CA ALA A 220 -4.06 5.87 17.70
C ALA A 220 -4.67 7.22 17.31
N ASP A 221 -5.73 7.63 17.98
CA ASP A 221 -6.40 8.93 17.76
C ASP A 221 -5.46 10.11 18.09
N ALA A 222 -4.73 10.02 19.20
CA ALA A 222 -3.75 11.04 19.57
C ALA A 222 -2.60 11.17 18.54
N LEU A 223 -2.25 10.09 17.86
CA LEU A 223 -1.20 10.07 16.83
C LEU A 223 -1.72 10.33 15.42
N GLY A 224 -3.03 10.22 15.15
CA GLY A 224 -3.61 10.15 13.81
C GLY A 224 -3.24 8.85 13.10
N ALA A 225 -3.19 7.75 13.86
CA ALA A 225 -2.74 6.45 13.43
C ALA A 225 -3.90 5.53 13.03
N ALA A 226 -3.59 4.47 12.26
CA ALA A 226 -4.49 3.35 12.09
C ALA A 226 -4.42 2.39 13.28
N VAL A 227 -5.52 1.70 13.55
CA VAL A 227 -5.58 0.62 14.54
C VAL A 227 -5.39 -0.72 13.85
N GLY A 228 -4.38 -1.47 14.31
CA GLY A 228 -4.11 -2.84 13.90
C GLY A 228 -4.39 -3.84 15.01
N ALA A 229 -4.42 -5.12 14.67
CA ALA A 229 -4.61 -6.18 15.65
C ALA A 229 -3.83 -7.45 15.29
N SER A 230 -3.49 -8.25 16.30
CA SER A 230 -2.99 -9.60 16.08
C SER A 230 -4.15 -10.54 15.67
N ARG A 231 -3.82 -11.63 14.97
CA ARG A 231 -4.77 -12.68 14.65
C ARG A 231 -5.51 -13.20 15.88
N ALA A 232 -4.82 -13.36 17.01
CA ALA A 232 -5.43 -13.85 18.23
C ALA A 232 -6.54 -12.91 18.76
N ALA A 233 -6.43 -11.60 18.56
CA ALA A 233 -7.45 -10.64 18.95
C ALA A 233 -8.64 -10.64 17.98
N THR A 234 -8.38 -10.78 16.67
CA THR A 234 -9.46 -10.85 15.67
C THR A 234 -10.20 -12.19 15.73
N ASP A 235 -9.51 -13.33 15.94
CA ASP A 235 -10.14 -14.64 16.12
C ASP A 235 -10.99 -14.70 17.40
N ALA A 236 -10.64 -13.94 18.44
CA ALA A 236 -11.42 -13.78 19.65
C ALA A 236 -12.65 -12.85 19.48
N GLY A 237 -12.81 -12.23 18.31
CA GLY A 237 -13.92 -11.32 18.02
C GLY A 237 -13.85 -9.96 18.70
N TRP A 238 -12.70 -9.57 19.25
CA TRP A 238 -12.53 -8.29 19.95
C TRP A 238 -12.45 -7.11 18.99
N ILE A 239 -12.00 -7.35 17.76
CA ILE A 239 -11.93 -6.37 16.70
C ILE A 239 -12.12 -7.07 15.35
N SER A 240 -12.55 -6.34 14.32
CA SER A 240 -12.75 -6.88 12.97
C SER A 240 -11.48 -7.50 12.39
N HIS A 241 -11.61 -8.59 11.63
CA HIS A 241 -10.52 -9.19 10.86
C HIS A 241 -9.85 -8.23 9.87
N ASP A 242 -10.51 -7.16 9.46
CA ASP A 242 -9.95 -6.10 8.63
C ASP A 242 -8.78 -5.35 9.28
N ALA A 243 -8.72 -5.37 10.61
CA ALA A 243 -7.62 -4.80 11.39
C ALA A 243 -6.43 -5.77 11.55
N GLN A 244 -6.56 -7.03 11.09
CA GLN A 244 -5.53 -8.01 11.29
C GLN A 244 -4.24 -7.68 10.54
N VAL A 245 -3.14 -7.60 11.29
CA VAL A 245 -1.77 -7.47 10.76
C VAL A 245 -1.04 -8.79 10.92
N GLY A 246 -0.48 -9.30 9.82
CA GLY A 246 0.27 -10.55 9.83
C GLY A 246 0.27 -11.25 8.48
N GLN A 247 0.85 -12.42 8.42
CA GLN A 247 0.98 -13.23 7.20
C GLN A 247 -0.37 -13.55 6.54
N THR A 248 -1.42 -13.76 7.34
CA THR A 248 -2.78 -14.08 6.88
C THR A 248 -3.74 -12.89 6.96
N GLY A 249 -3.23 -11.73 7.31
CA GLY A 249 -3.93 -10.44 7.33
C GLY A 249 -3.26 -9.44 6.39
N LYS A 250 -3.35 -8.17 6.76
CA LYS A 250 -2.69 -7.09 6.02
C LYS A 250 -1.19 -7.06 6.34
N THR A 251 -0.38 -6.80 5.32
CA THR A 251 1.04 -6.45 5.50
C THR A 251 1.16 -4.94 5.43
N VAL A 252 1.81 -4.35 6.44
CA VAL A 252 1.98 -2.91 6.60
C VAL A 252 3.45 -2.55 6.73
N SER A 253 3.84 -1.38 6.21
CA SER A 253 5.21 -0.86 6.27
C SER A 253 5.18 0.62 6.73
N PRO A 254 4.64 0.93 7.94
CA PRO A 254 4.52 2.29 8.42
C PRO A 254 5.88 2.88 8.80
N GLN A 255 5.91 4.20 9.00
CA GLN A 255 7.06 4.89 9.59
C GLN A 255 7.23 4.50 11.08
N LEU A 256 6.11 4.29 11.78
CA LEU A 256 6.07 3.87 13.18
C LEU A 256 5.02 2.78 13.37
N TYR A 257 5.43 1.67 13.96
CA TYR A 257 4.55 0.59 14.40
C TYR A 257 4.65 0.42 15.91
N ILE A 258 3.55 0.60 16.62
CA ILE A 258 3.47 0.38 18.07
C ILE A 258 2.74 -0.95 18.32
N SER A 259 3.44 -1.91 18.90
CA SER A 259 2.94 -3.25 19.23
C SER A 259 2.59 -3.33 20.71
N ALA A 260 1.32 -3.45 21.07
CA ALA A 260 0.85 -3.48 22.44
C ALA A 260 0.26 -4.85 22.81
N GLY A 261 0.89 -5.55 23.74
CA GLY A 261 0.43 -6.86 24.21
C GLY A 261 0.41 -7.97 23.15
N ILE A 262 1.28 -7.86 22.15
CA ILE A 262 1.48 -8.86 21.08
C ILE A 262 2.78 -9.59 21.35
N SER A 263 2.78 -10.94 21.26
CA SER A 263 3.98 -11.74 21.54
C SER A 263 5.07 -11.67 20.46
N GLY A 264 4.72 -11.33 19.20
CA GLY A 264 5.69 -11.29 18.10
C GLY A 264 5.98 -12.66 17.49
N ALA A 265 4.97 -13.52 17.37
CA ALA A 265 5.08 -14.75 16.60
C ALA A 265 5.48 -14.44 15.14
N ILE A 266 6.17 -15.39 14.49
CA ILE A 266 6.75 -15.21 13.14
C ILE A 266 5.72 -14.75 12.11
N GLN A 267 4.47 -15.26 12.23
CA GLN A 267 3.37 -14.89 11.34
C GLN A 267 2.94 -13.43 11.51
N GLN A 268 3.03 -12.90 12.73
CA GLN A 268 2.71 -11.49 12.99
C GLN A 268 3.88 -10.61 12.53
N LYS A 269 5.13 -10.98 12.83
CA LYS A 269 6.33 -10.29 12.35
C LYS A 269 6.30 -10.13 10.83
N ALA A 270 5.88 -11.15 10.08
CA ALA A 270 5.77 -11.10 8.62
C ALA A 270 4.86 -9.98 8.09
N GLY A 271 3.89 -9.53 8.88
CA GLY A 271 2.97 -8.46 8.50
C GLY A 271 3.46 -7.05 8.83
N MET A 272 4.50 -6.86 9.66
CA MET A 272 4.87 -5.52 10.14
C MET A 272 6.38 -5.26 10.27
N GLN A 273 7.21 -6.26 10.12
CA GLN A 273 8.66 -6.15 10.37
C GLN A 273 9.37 -5.17 9.41
N THR A 274 8.72 -4.77 8.33
CA THR A 274 9.22 -3.74 7.40
C THR A 274 8.88 -2.31 7.83
N ALA A 275 8.26 -2.12 9.01
CA ALA A 275 8.09 -0.79 9.61
C ALA A 275 9.47 -0.14 9.85
N LYS A 276 9.59 1.18 9.68
CA LYS A 276 10.87 1.88 9.87
C LYS A 276 11.29 1.96 11.33
N VAL A 277 10.32 2.12 12.22
CA VAL A 277 10.53 2.12 13.68
C VAL A 277 9.46 1.24 14.31
N ILE A 278 9.90 0.33 15.15
CA ILE A 278 9.04 -0.58 15.91
C ILE A 278 9.19 -0.30 17.41
N VAL A 279 8.07 0.03 18.05
CA VAL A 279 7.96 0.17 19.50
C VAL A 279 7.14 -0.99 20.03
N ALA A 280 7.66 -1.72 21.02
CA ALA A 280 6.95 -2.84 21.64
C ALA A 280 6.64 -2.57 23.11
N VAL A 281 5.41 -2.82 23.53
CA VAL A 281 4.97 -2.78 24.92
C VAL A 281 4.43 -4.16 25.29
N ASN A 282 5.10 -4.85 26.21
CA ASN A 282 4.69 -6.16 26.68
C ASN A 282 5.10 -6.34 28.14
N LYS A 283 4.31 -7.06 28.93
CA LYS A 283 4.64 -7.40 30.30
C LYS A 283 5.67 -8.54 30.41
N ASP A 284 5.76 -9.38 29.38
CA ASP A 284 6.71 -10.49 29.29
C ASP A 284 7.99 -10.01 28.58
N ALA A 285 9.07 -9.88 29.34
CA ALA A 285 10.37 -9.43 28.84
C ALA A 285 10.99 -10.39 27.82
N GLU A 286 10.60 -11.68 27.84
CA GLU A 286 11.08 -12.70 26.90
C GLU A 286 10.24 -12.79 25.62
N SER A 287 9.26 -11.90 25.44
CA SER A 287 8.40 -11.88 24.27
C SER A 287 9.22 -11.66 23.00
N PRO A 288 9.08 -12.53 21.96
CA PRO A 288 9.85 -12.44 20.71
C PRO A 288 9.67 -11.13 19.92
N VAL A 289 8.70 -10.29 20.27
CA VAL A 289 8.51 -8.97 19.67
C VAL A 289 9.69 -8.05 19.97
N PHE A 290 10.35 -8.22 21.12
CA PHE A 290 11.50 -7.40 21.51
C PHE A 290 12.75 -7.66 20.66
N GLU A 291 12.85 -8.83 20.01
CA GLU A 291 13.97 -9.13 19.09
C GLU A 291 14.00 -8.22 17.87
N ILE A 292 12.85 -7.66 17.49
CA ILE A 292 12.70 -6.81 16.29
C ILE A 292 12.32 -5.36 16.63
N ALA A 293 12.14 -5.05 17.91
CA ALA A 293 11.78 -3.71 18.35
C ALA A 293 13.00 -2.80 18.45
N ASP A 294 12.89 -1.58 17.90
CA ASP A 294 13.88 -0.53 18.09
C ASP A 294 13.82 0.03 19.53
N PHE A 295 12.59 0.05 20.10
CA PHE A 295 12.34 0.45 21.50
C PHE A 295 11.39 -0.54 22.15
N GLY A 296 11.78 -1.06 23.30
CA GLY A 296 10.99 -1.98 24.12
C GLY A 296 10.62 -1.39 25.47
N ILE A 297 9.37 -1.53 25.88
CA ILE A 297 8.89 -1.19 27.21
C ILE A 297 8.34 -2.45 27.86
N VAL A 298 9.02 -2.95 28.88
CA VAL A 298 8.52 -4.07 29.70
C VAL A 298 7.63 -3.48 30.78
N GLY A 299 6.32 -3.71 30.67
CA GLY A 299 5.36 -3.13 31.60
C GLY A 299 3.90 -3.45 31.26
N ASP A 300 3.02 -2.98 32.13
CA ASP A 300 1.59 -3.08 31.93
C ASP A 300 1.12 -2.05 30.89
N LEU A 301 0.60 -2.54 29.76
CA LEU A 301 0.12 -1.70 28.68
C LEU A 301 -1.03 -0.76 29.11
N PHE A 302 -1.87 -1.16 30.08
CA PHE A 302 -2.94 -0.33 30.62
C PHE A 302 -2.44 0.86 31.45
N GLN A 303 -1.15 0.87 31.80
CA GLN A 303 -0.48 2.03 32.41
C GLN A 303 0.35 2.79 31.39
N VAL A 304 1.08 2.06 30.54
CA VAL A 304 2.03 2.66 29.56
C VAL A 304 1.31 3.44 28.47
N LEU A 305 0.26 2.86 27.85
CA LEU A 305 -0.42 3.50 26.71
C LEU A 305 -1.14 4.80 27.13
N PRO A 306 -1.90 4.86 28.24
CA PRO A 306 -2.52 6.12 28.68
C PRO A 306 -1.47 7.21 28.98
N GLN A 307 -0.37 6.89 29.65
CA GLN A 307 0.70 7.86 29.92
C GLN A 307 1.33 8.38 28.64
N ALA A 308 1.58 7.50 27.66
CA ALA A 308 2.09 7.90 26.35
C ALA A 308 1.08 8.81 25.62
N THR A 309 -0.21 8.49 25.68
CA THR A 309 -1.28 9.28 25.07
C THR A 309 -1.36 10.67 25.67
N GLU A 310 -1.30 10.80 26.99
CA GLU A 310 -1.30 12.09 27.67
C GLU A 310 -0.08 12.94 27.30
N GLU A 311 1.12 12.34 27.28
CA GLU A 311 2.34 13.05 26.95
C GLU A 311 2.34 13.52 25.48
N ILE A 312 1.83 12.71 24.56
CA ILE A 312 1.68 13.09 23.14
C ILE A 312 0.70 14.25 22.99
N LYS A 313 -0.45 14.18 23.67
CA LYS A 313 -1.44 15.29 23.66
C LYS A 313 -0.84 16.58 24.17
N LYS A 314 -0.05 16.55 25.26
CA LYS A 314 0.65 17.72 25.81
C LYS A 314 1.66 18.35 24.83
N ARG A 315 2.35 17.51 24.02
CA ARG A 315 3.34 18.00 23.04
C ARG A 315 2.74 18.52 21.74
N LYS A 316 1.51 18.10 21.42
CA LYS A 316 0.81 18.55 20.21
C LYS A 316 -0.04 19.80 20.41
N GLY A 317 -0.49 20.06 21.63
CA GLY A 317 -1.27 21.25 22.02
C GLY A 317 -0.38 22.36 22.46
#